data_c9b93e09c375bd906dfb4a8dbd742c73
#
_entry.id   c9b93e09c375bd906dfb4a8dbd742c73
#
_cell.length_a   1.000
_cell.length_b   1.000
_cell.length_c   1.000
_cell.angle_alpha   90.00
_cell.angle_beta   90.00
_cell.angle_gamma   90.00
#
_symmetry.space_group_name_H-M   'P 1'
#
loop_
_entity.id
_entity.type
_entity.pdbx_description
1 polymer ?
#
loop_
_entity_poly.entity_id
_entity_poly.type
_entity_poly.pdbx_seq_one_letter_code
_entity_poly.pdbx_strand_id
1 'polypeptide(L)'
;DWNPKHSVASHFENEQDAIARLSAVGLNTVPSWAKPRHVLSNGEGFRADMARKIKDNAVIDEFTSVVNRETAKSCSVALSKYVKKQGIKNVVLATCHEDILSWLEPDWVYCTDTQELKRGLLRQPIQVQVYRCDKSLWSMFAKHHYLTAEIPNAIRCFCCLWEGNLVGFGSAISLPGRIPPLYKGDTRNKWRECRTVILPDFQGLGIGVRFSNAIADIFIEEGYRYFSKTAHMRMGEYRQNNPLWRATATNLKDRAKSQRRSKKEQWHHMSLDTKRICYSHEYIGPDNKSYDPVWIKKEEYKQNDLFGEQT
;
A
#
# COMPACT_ATOMS: atom_id res chain seq x y z
N ASP A 1 -17.15 -16.73 16.03
CA ASP A 1 -15.87 -17.31 16.39
C ASP A 1 -15.05 -17.72 15.17
N TRP A 2 -13.74 -17.76 15.30
CA TRP A 2 -12.82 -18.22 14.28
C TRP A 2 -12.59 -19.72 14.40
N ASN A 3 -12.73 -20.47 13.30
CA ASN A 3 -12.34 -21.87 13.30
C ASN A 3 -10.80 -21.96 13.27
N PRO A 4 -10.15 -22.55 14.30
CA PRO A 4 -8.68 -22.58 14.39
C PRO A 4 -8.00 -23.42 13.29
N LYS A 5 -8.74 -24.27 12.59
CA LYS A 5 -8.22 -25.10 11.48
C LYS A 5 -8.29 -24.41 10.12
N HIS A 6 -8.97 -23.27 10.03
CA HIS A 6 -9.21 -22.56 8.79
C HIS A 6 -8.38 -21.28 8.72
N SER A 7 -7.97 -20.90 7.51
CA SER A 7 -7.31 -19.62 7.26
C SER A 7 -8.28 -18.46 7.48
N VAL A 8 -7.73 -17.28 7.76
CA VAL A 8 -8.54 -16.06 7.91
C VAL A 8 -9.41 -15.83 6.67
N ALA A 9 -8.83 -15.94 5.48
CA ALA A 9 -9.56 -15.69 4.23
C ALA A 9 -10.75 -16.61 4.00
N SER A 10 -10.69 -17.86 4.46
CA SER A 10 -11.77 -18.83 4.26
C SER A 10 -13.03 -18.60 5.11
N HIS A 11 -13.02 -17.56 5.96
CA HIS A 11 -14.18 -17.19 6.77
C HIS A 11 -15.04 -16.08 6.13
N PHE A 12 -14.76 -15.70 4.91
CA PHE A 12 -15.53 -14.74 4.12
C PHE A 12 -16.34 -15.46 3.05
N GLU A 13 -17.33 -14.80 2.46
CA GLU A 13 -18.23 -15.43 1.49
C GLU A 13 -17.52 -16.00 0.27
N ASN A 14 -16.51 -15.27 -0.20
CA ASN A 14 -15.68 -15.66 -1.33
C ASN A 14 -14.32 -14.93 -1.28
N GLU A 15 -13.40 -15.28 -2.19
CA GLU A 15 -12.08 -14.70 -2.26
C GLU A 15 -12.10 -13.17 -2.47
N GLN A 16 -13.01 -12.67 -3.29
CA GLN A 16 -13.13 -11.23 -3.57
C GLN A 16 -13.63 -10.47 -2.34
N ASP A 17 -14.58 -11.01 -1.59
CA ASP A 17 -15.06 -10.46 -0.33
C ASP A 17 -13.93 -10.44 0.72
N ALA A 18 -13.19 -11.54 0.85
CA ALA A 18 -12.02 -11.62 1.73
C ALA A 18 -10.98 -10.54 1.39
N ILE A 19 -10.59 -10.43 0.12
CA ILE A 19 -9.64 -9.42 -0.37
C ILE A 19 -10.14 -8.01 -0.08
N ALA A 20 -11.39 -7.72 -0.39
CA ALA A 20 -11.97 -6.39 -0.20
C ALA A 20 -11.97 -5.99 1.28
N ARG A 21 -12.47 -6.86 2.17
CA ARG A 21 -12.66 -6.55 3.58
C ARG A 21 -11.36 -6.56 4.38
N LEU A 22 -10.49 -7.57 4.19
CA LEU A 22 -9.19 -7.63 4.85
C LEU A 22 -8.29 -6.44 4.47
N SER A 23 -8.31 -6.10 3.19
CA SER A 23 -7.57 -4.92 2.74
C SER A 23 -8.19 -3.60 3.22
N ALA A 24 -9.50 -3.55 3.41
CA ALA A 24 -10.20 -2.35 3.88
C ALA A 24 -9.80 -1.92 5.28
N VAL A 25 -9.46 -2.88 6.12
CA VAL A 25 -8.95 -2.64 7.48
C VAL A 25 -7.42 -2.56 7.55
N GLY A 26 -6.73 -2.52 6.41
CA GLY A 26 -5.27 -2.41 6.34
C GLY A 26 -4.51 -3.72 6.48
N LEU A 27 -5.18 -4.88 6.50
CA LEU A 27 -4.50 -6.18 6.49
C LEU A 27 -4.20 -6.60 5.03
N ASN A 28 -3.15 -6.05 4.45
CA ASN A 28 -2.80 -6.29 3.04
C ASN A 28 -1.69 -7.34 2.83
N THR A 29 -1.24 -7.98 3.90
CA THR A 29 -0.21 -9.00 3.85
C THR A 29 -0.85 -10.35 3.49
N VAL A 30 -0.79 -10.73 2.21
CA VAL A 30 -1.41 -11.97 1.70
C VAL A 30 -1.01 -13.23 2.50
N PRO A 31 0.27 -13.42 2.92
CA PRO A 31 0.63 -14.54 3.80
C PRO A 31 -0.16 -14.60 5.10
N SER A 32 -0.60 -13.47 5.66
CA SER A 32 -1.42 -13.44 6.88
C SER A 32 -2.85 -13.93 6.64
N TRP A 33 -3.37 -13.75 5.43
CA TRP A 33 -4.71 -14.23 5.06
C TRP A 33 -4.81 -15.76 5.03
N ALA A 34 -3.70 -16.43 4.67
CA ALA A 34 -3.59 -17.90 4.61
C ALA A 34 -3.38 -18.55 5.98
N LYS A 35 -3.13 -17.75 7.03
CA LYS A 35 -2.92 -18.24 8.39
C LYS A 35 -4.24 -18.31 9.17
N PRO A 36 -4.36 -19.23 10.15
CA PRO A 36 -5.42 -19.18 11.12
C PRO A 36 -5.32 -17.94 12.02
N ARG A 37 -6.47 -17.44 12.53
CA ARG A 37 -6.54 -16.23 13.33
C ARG A 37 -5.60 -16.22 14.55
N HIS A 38 -5.43 -17.37 15.22
CA HIS A 38 -4.67 -17.49 16.47
C HIS A 38 -3.15 -17.37 16.29
N VAL A 39 -2.63 -17.50 15.06
CA VAL A 39 -1.18 -17.33 14.76
C VAL A 39 -0.86 -15.94 14.23
N LEU A 40 -1.84 -15.05 14.11
CA LEU A 40 -1.63 -13.66 13.74
C LEU A 40 -1.11 -12.87 14.94
N SER A 41 -0.34 -11.82 14.68
CA SER A 41 -0.01 -10.83 15.69
C SER A 41 -1.28 -10.13 16.20
N ASN A 42 -1.21 -9.49 17.39
CA ASN A 42 -2.36 -8.79 17.96
C ASN A 42 -2.96 -7.75 16.99
N GLY A 43 -2.10 -6.97 16.33
CA GLY A 43 -2.53 -5.96 15.35
C GLY A 43 -3.17 -6.56 14.09
N GLU A 44 -2.59 -7.63 13.53
CA GLU A 44 -3.17 -8.35 12.39
C GLU A 44 -4.49 -9.00 12.75
N GLY A 45 -4.53 -9.60 13.93
CA GLY A 45 -5.72 -10.24 14.44
C GLY A 45 -6.86 -9.27 14.69
N PHE A 46 -6.58 -8.12 15.31
CA PHE A 46 -7.57 -7.05 15.48
C PHE A 46 -8.14 -6.60 14.14
N ARG A 47 -7.29 -6.42 13.11
CA ARG A 47 -7.76 -6.06 11.76
C ARG A 47 -8.62 -7.16 11.13
N ALA A 48 -8.24 -8.43 11.31
CA ALA A 48 -9.04 -9.55 10.82
C ALA A 48 -10.43 -9.59 11.49
N ASP A 49 -10.49 -9.36 12.81
CA ASP A 49 -11.74 -9.27 13.56
C ASP A 49 -12.62 -8.11 13.05
N MET A 50 -12.01 -6.94 12.78
CA MET A 50 -12.71 -5.79 12.20
C MET A 50 -13.26 -6.10 10.81
N ALA A 51 -12.46 -6.75 9.95
CA ALA A 51 -12.88 -7.14 8.60
C ALA A 51 -14.17 -7.99 8.63
N ARG A 52 -14.31 -8.88 9.61
CA ARG A 52 -15.53 -9.70 9.76
C ARG A 52 -16.72 -8.95 10.35
N LYS A 53 -16.46 -8.07 11.32
CA LYS A 53 -17.53 -7.39 12.08
C LYS A 53 -18.17 -6.24 11.30
N ILE A 54 -17.43 -5.56 10.41
CA ILE A 54 -17.94 -4.38 9.70
C ILE A 54 -18.98 -4.74 8.65
N LYS A 55 -20.21 -4.34 8.90
CA LYS A 55 -21.40 -4.43 8.05
C LYS A 55 -22.42 -3.40 8.50
N ASP A 56 -23.54 -3.29 7.80
CA ASP A 56 -24.66 -2.46 8.25
C ASP A 56 -25.12 -2.87 9.67
N ASN A 57 -25.42 -1.87 10.47
CA ASN A 57 -25.83 -2.00 11.87
C ASN A 57 -24.79 -2.69 12.78
N ALA A 58 -23.50 -2.58 12.45
CA ALA A 58 -22.44 -3.12 13.29
C ALA A 58 -22.27 -2.30 14.56
N VAL A 59 -22.20 -3.01 15.71
CA VAL A 59 -21.81 -2.43 17.00
C VAL A 59 -20.51 -3.11 17.43
N ILE A 60 -19.48 -2.30 17.67
CA ILE A 60 -18.15 -2.78 18.04
C ILE A 60 -17.72 -2.09 19.32
N ASP A 61 -17.59 -2.88 20.35
CA ASP A 61 -17.10 -2.45 21.65
C ASP A 61 -15.58 -2.55 21.75
N GLU A 62 -14.99 -1.78 22.63
CA GLU A 62 -13.54 -1.68 22.89
C GLU A 62 -12.71 -1.45 21.63
N PHE A 63 -13.21 -0.64 20.70
CA PHE A 63 -12.51 -0.36 19.46
C PHE A 63 -11.14 0.26 19.76
N THR A 64 -10.07 -0.37 19.26
CA THR A 64 -8.64 -0.03 19.46
C THR A 64 -8.04 -0.29 20.84
N SER A 65 -8.76 -0.85 21.80
CA SER A 65 -8.26 -1.07 23.17
C SER A 65 -7.07 -2.02 23.26
N VAL A 66 -6.98 -2.98 22.34
CA VAL A 66 -5.98 -4.07 22.36
C VAL A 66 -4.80 -3.88 21.41
N VAL A 67 -4.67 -2.70 20.79
CA VAL A 67 -3.63 -2.42 19.80
C VAL A 67 -2.86 -1.15 20.13
N ASN A 68 -1.60 -1.07 19.64
CA ASN A 68 -0.80 0.14 19.78
C ASN A 68 -1.40 1.32 18.98
N ARG A 69 -0.94 2.53 19.25
CA ARG A 69 -1.52 3.76 18.67
C ARG A 69 -1.33 3.87 17.16
N GLU A 70 -0.22 3.38 16.60
CA GLU A 70 0.00 3.37 15.16
C GLU A 70 -0.99 2.42 14.45
N THR A 71 -1.19 1.23 15.01
CA THR A 71 -2.19 0.29 14.49
C THR A 71 -3.61 0.85 14.63
N ALA A 72 -3.93 1.47 15.77
CA ALA A 72 -5.22 2.11 16.00
C ALA A 72 -5.48 3.20 14.95
N LYS A 73 -4.51 4.08 14.71
CA LYS A 73 -4.58 5.15 13.71
C LYS A 73 -4.81 4.60 12.31
N SER A 74 -3.98 3.66 11.87
CA SER A 74 -4.07 3.10 10.51
C SER A 74 -5.39 2.36 10.29
N CYS A 75 -5.84 1.59 11.29
CA CYS A 75 -7.11 0.87 11.23
C CYS A 75 -8.31 1.83 11.19
N SER A 76 -8.32 2.86 12.04
CA SER A 76 -9.39 3.88 12.09
C SER A 76 -9.56 4.59 10.75
N VAL A 77 -8.44 5.05 10.16
CA VAL A 77 -8.48 5.72 8.85
C VAL A 77 -8.93 4.77 7.73
N ALA A 78 -8.43 3.54 7.71
CA ALA A 78 -8.80 2.57 6.69
C ALA A 78 -10.28 2.20 6.81
N LEU A 79 -10.78 2.01 8.03
CA LEU A 79 -12.18 1.72 8.33
C LEU A 79 -13.10 2.85 7.88
N SER A 80 -12.77 4.11 8.25
CA SER A 80 -13.55 5.28 7.82
C SER A 80 -13.70 5.35 6.30
N LYS A 81 -12.60 5.16 5.56
CA LYS A 81 -12.63 5.12 4.10
C LYS A 81 -13.51 3.99 3.55
N TYR A 82 -13.41 2.81 4.14
CA TYR A 82 -14.17 1.65 3.67
C TYR A 82 -15.67 1.83 3.90
N VAL A 83 -16.07 2.21 5.11
CA VAL A 83 -17.47 2.46 5.46
C VAL A 83 -18.08 3.49 4.50
N LYS A 84 -17.41 4.62 4.27
CA LYS A 84 -17.86 5.65 3.32
C LYS A 84 -17.93 5.14 1.87
N LYS A 85 -16.91 4.40 1.42
CA LYS A 85 -16.84 3.89 0.05
C LYS A 85 -17.92 2.85 -0.24
N GLN A 86 -18.22 1.98 0.72
CA GLN A 86 -19.22 0.92 0.57
C GLN A 86 -20.64 1.39 0.92
N GLY A 87 -20.80 2.60 1.46
CA GLY A 87 -22.09 3.11 1.90
C GLY A 87 -22.67 2.35 3.09
N ILE A 88 -21.81 1.74 3.92
CA ILE A 88 -22.21 1.00 5.11
C ILE A 88 -22.82 1.99 6.12
N LYS A 89 -23.98 1.61 6.69
CA LYS A 89 -24.76 2.50 7.56
C LYS A 89 -24.88 1.95 8.98
N ASN A 90 -25.15 2.87 9.91
CA ASN A 90 -25.44 2.55 11.32
C ASN A 90 -24.31 1.78 12.01
N VAL A 91 -23.06 2.16 11.77
CA VAL A 91 -21.89 1.61 12.47
C VAL A 91 -21.68 2.41 13.76
N VAL A 92 -21.66 1.71 14.89
CA VAL A 92 -21.36 2.28 16.20
C VAL A 92 -20.08 1.68 16.73
N LEU A 93 -19.16 2.50 17.13
CA LEU A 93 -17.89 2.10 17.74
C LEU A 93 -17.83 2.68 19.15
N ALA A 94 -17.69 1.84 20.18
CA ALA A 94 -17.41 2.30 21.54
C ALA A 94 -15.89 2.21 21.79
N THR A 95 -15.32 3.25 22.38
CA THR A 95 -13.88 3.34 22.64
C THR A 95 -13.62 4.27 23.83
N CYS A 96 -12.54 3.99 24.56
CA CYS A 96 -12.00 4.90 25.58
C CYS A 96 -10.92 5.86 25.05
N HIS A 97 -10.65 5.83 23.74
CA HIS A 97 -9.57 6.58 23.12
C HIS A 97 -10.10 7.74 22.27
N GLU A 98 -9.97 8.97 22.73
CA GLU A 98 -10.45 10.16 22.01
C GLU A 98 -9.59 10.53 20.79
N ASP A 99 -8.31 10.20 20.78
CA ASP A 99 -7.38 10.53 19.69
C ASP A 99 -7.73 9.87 18.36
N ILE A 100 -8.50 8.77 18.38
CA ILE A 100 -8.98 8.12 17.15
C ILE A 100 -10.06 8.91 16.41
N LEU A 101 -10.72 9.84 17.06
CA LEU A 101 -11.85 10.60 16.49
C LEU A 101 -11.46 11.36 15.23
N SER A 102 -10.29 11.99 15.24
CA SER A 102 -9.74 12.69 14.09
C SER A 102 -9.40 11.75 12.89
N TRP A 103 -9.20 10.47 13.16
CA TRP A 103 -8.87 9.46 12.15
C TRP A 103 -10.09 8.74 11.60
N LEU A 104 -11.11 8.54 12.44
CA LEU A 104 -12.37 7.90 12.06
C LEU A 104 -13.27 8.83 11.26
N GLU A 105 -13.26 10.14 11.57
CA GLU A 105 -14.21 11.13 11.04
C GLU A 105 -15.65 10.66 11.19
N PRO A 106 -16.12 10.37 12.39
CA PRO A 106 -17.47 9.89 12.58
C PRO A 106 -18.50 10.98 12.27
N ASP A 107 -19.71 10.57 11.89
CA ASP A 107 -20.82 11.50 11.68
C ASP A 107 -21.29 12.14 13.00
N TRP A 108 -21.08 11.44 14.10
CA TRP A 108 -21.39 11.89 15.44
C TRP A 108 -20.50 11.22 16.49
N VAL A 109 -20.32 11.89 17.62
CA VAL A 109 -19.63 11.41 18.82
C VAL A 109 -20.48 11.70 20.03
N TYR A 110 -20.74 10.69 20.83
CA TYR A 110 -21.35 10.83 22.16
C TYR A 110 -20.27 10.56 23.22
N CYS A 111 -19.98 11.57 24.03
CA CYS A 111 -19.07 11.44 25.15
C CYS A 111 -19.87 11.07 26.41
N THR A 112 -19.59 9.92 26.99
CA THR A 112 -20.31 9.43 28.20
C THR A 112 -19.99 10.24 29.44
N ASP A 113 -18.77 10.80 29.54
CA ASP A 113 -18.33 11.56 30.71
C ASP A 113 -19.00 12.93 30.78
N THR A 114 -19.09 13.60 29.63
CA THR A 114 -19.74 14.94 29.55
C THR A 114 -21.21 14.86 29.15
N GLN A 115 -21.70 13.69 28.75
CA GLN A 115 -23.06 13.48 28.21
C GLN A 115 -23.38 14.35 26.98
N GLU A 116 -22.36 14.75 26.24
CA GLU A 116 -22.48 15.61 25.07
C GLU A 116 -22.54 14.81 23.78
N LEU A 117 -23.44 15.21 22.87
CA LEU A 117 -23.51 14.72 21.50
C LEU A 117 -22.95 15.78 20.56
N LYS A 118 -21.82 15.45 19.90
CA LYS A 118 -21.18 16.30 18.88
C LYS A 118 -21.41 15.69 17.49
N ARG A 119 -21.66 16.52 16.48
CA ARG A 119 -21.85 16.11 15.07
C ARG A 119 -20.81 16.74 14.18
N GLY A 120 -20.29 15.94 13.21
CA GLY A 120 -19.37 16.37 12.17
C GLY A 120 -17.95 16.62 12.67
N LEU A 121 -17.01 15.78 12.28
CA LEU A 121 -15.58 16.00 12.49
C LEU A 121 -14.86 16.07 11.13
N LEU A 122 -14.04 17.11 10.95
CA LEU A 122 -13.27 17.31 9.72
C LEU A 122 -11.92 16.57 9.83
N ARG A 123 -11.59 15.83 8.77
CA ARG A 123 -10.32 15.13 8.68
C ARG A 123 -9.24 16.01 8.09
N GLN A 124 -8.05 15.92 8.66
CA GLN A 124 -6.86 16.45 8.03
C GLN A 124 -6.33 15.47 6.95
N PRO A 125 -5.91 15.99 5.78
CA PRO A 125 -5.32 15.13 4.75
C PRO A 125 -4.01 14.49 5.24
N ILE A 126 -3.79 13.22 4.92
CA ILE A 126 -2.53 12.54 5.20
C ILE A 126 -1.45 13.16 4.32
N GLN A 127 -0.48 13.81 4.95
CA GLN A 127 0.72 14.33 4.29
C GLN A 127 1.90 13.40 4.57
N VAL A 128 2.60 13.00 3.52
CA VAL A 128 3.81 12.19 3.61
C VAL A 128 4.99 12.90 2.97
N GLN A 129 6.18 12.61 3.47
CA GLN A 129 7.43 13.12 2.93
C GLN A 129 8.15 11.98 2.21
N VAL A 130 8.70 12.27 1.02
CA VAL A 130 9.44 11.29 0.22
C VAL A 130 10.87 11.78 0.03
N TYR A 131 11.83 10.91 0.36
CA TYR A 131 13.26 11.21 0.32
C TYR A 131 14.00 10.14 -0.45
N ARG A 132 15.15 10.48 -1.04
CA ARG A 132 16.15 9.48 -1.42
C ARG A 132 16.77 8.88 -0.16
N CYS A 133 17.09 7.60 -0.19
CA CYS A 133 17.69 6.91 0.94
C CYS A 133 18.71 5.87 0.48
N ASP A 134 19.50 5.39 1.43
CA ASP A 134 20.47 4.32 1.19
C ASP A 134 19.78 2.95 1.06
N LYS A 135 20.41 2.07 0.29
CA LYS A 135 19.94 0.70 0.07
C LYS A 135 19.86 -0.12 1.36
N SER A 136 20.69 0.15 2.37
CA SER A 136 20.71 -0.57 3.64
C SER A 136 19.36 -0.53 4.36
N LEU A 137 18.58 0.54 4.13
CA LEU A 137 17.22 0.67 4.69
C LEU A 137 16.28 -0.47 4.28
N TRP A 138 16.58 -1.16 3.18
CA TRP A 138 15.82 -2.33 2.73
C TRP A 138 15.71 -3.44 3.76
N SER A 139 16.73 -3.61 4.60
CA SER A 139 16.75 -4.65 5.65
C SER A 139 15.51 -4.60 6.56
N MET A 140 14.98 -3.41 6.84
CA MET A 140 13.78 -3.20 7.65
C MET A 140 12.49 -3.63 6.94
N PHE A 141 12.48 -3.59 5.61
CA PHE A 141 11.29 -3.81 4.78
C PHE A 141 11.27 -5.20 4.11
N ALA A 142 12.41 -5.85 4.01
CA ALA A 142 12.59 -7.11 3.27
C ALA A 142 11.60 -8.20 3.69
N LYS A 143 11.36 -8.36 5.00
CA LYS A 143 10.44 -9.35 5.57
C LYS A 143 8.97 -9.11 5.20
N HIS A 144 8.61 -7.91 4.80
CA HIS A 144 7.26 -7.53 4.40
C HIS A 144 7.03 -7.62 2.88
N HIS A 145 8.07 -7.95 2.11
CA HIS A 145 7.94 -8.10 0.67
C HIS A 145 7.58 -9.53 0.27
N TYR A 146 6.56 -9.69 -0.54
CA TYR A 146 5.92 -10.97 -0.85
C TYR A 146 6.69 -11.87 -1.84
N LEU A 147 7.76 -11.40 -2.50
CA LEU A 147 8.50 -12.20 -3.50
C LEU A 147 9.85 -12.67 -2.94
N THR A 148 10.82 -11.77 -2.83
CA THR A 148 12.18 -12.11 -2.41
C THR A 148 12.71 -11.02 -1.49
N ALA A 149 13.54 -11.41 -0.52
CA ALA A 149 14.24 -10.48 0.34
C ALA A 149 15.40 -9.75 -0.37
N GLU A 150 15.86 -10.31 -1.50
CA GLU A 150 16.97 -9.75 -2.25
C GLU A 150 16.54 -8.56 -3.12
N ILE A 151 17.44 -7.60 -3.25
CA ILE A 151 17.27 -6.40 -4.08
C ILE A 151 18.56 -6.16 -4.89
N PRO A 152 18.44 -5.78 -6.18
CA PRO A 152 19.59 -5.54 -7.05
C PRO A 152 20.56 -4.50 -6.50
N ASN A 153 21.82 -4.53 -6.96
CA ASN A 153 22.82 -3.56 -6.53
C ASN A 153 22.63 -2.18 -7.20
N ALA A 154 22.34 -2.18 -8.50
CA ALA A 154 22.21 -0.95 -9.29
C ALA A 154 20.77 -0.41 -9.24
N ILE A 155 20.38 0.14 -8.08
CA ILE A 155 19.04 0.70 -7.86
C ILE A 155 19.12 2.11 -7.27
N ARG A 156 18.03 2.87 -7.45
CA ARG A 156 17.78 4.10 -6.70
C ARG A 156 16.71 3.81 -5.65
N CYS A 157 16.98 4.19 -4.41
CA CYS A 157 16.12 3.93 -3.27
C CYS A 157 15.46 5.20 -2.75
N PHE A 158 14.24 5.03 -2.24
CA PHE A 158 13.43 6.11 -1.67
C PHE A 158 12.76 5.61 -0.40
N CYS A 159 12.59 6.49 0.56
CA CYS A 159 11.81 6.23 1.77
C CYS A 159 10.64 7.20 1.86
N CYS A 160 9.63 6.78 2.62
CA CYS A 160 8.41 7.54 2.87
C CYS A 160 8.26 7.72 4.38
N LEU A 161 8.10 8.96 4.81
CA LEU A 161 7.83 9.31 6.21
C LEU A 161 6.42 9.88 6.36
N TRP A 162 5.76 9.54 7.43
CA TRP A 162 4.50 10.14 7.87
C TRP A 162 4.62 10.55 9.34
N GLU A 163 4.45 11.85 9.59
CA GLU A 163 4.64 12.44 10.92
C GLU A 163 5.99 12.07 11.57
N GLY A 164 7.05 12.10 10.78
CA GLY A 164 8.41 11.75 11.22
C GLY A 164 8.70 10.25 11.29
N ASN A 165 7.70 9.37 11.19
CA ASN A 165 7.90 7.92 11.22
C ASN A 165 8.19 7.36 9.83
N LEU A 166 9.17 6.47 9.75
CA LEU A 166 9.49 5.75 8.53
C LEU A 166 8.39 4.72 8.26
N VAL A 167 7.62 4.90 7.17
CA VAL A 167 6.45 4.07 6.86
C VAL A 167 6.58 3.28 5.57
N GLY A 168 7.51 3.65 4.69
CA GLY A 168 7.62 3.00 3.39
C GLY A 168 9.00 3.02 2.77
N PHE A 169 9.27 2.03 1.94
CA PHE A 169 10.47 1.91 1.10
C PHE A 169 10.06 1.67 -0.35
N GLY A 170 10.70 2.41 -1.26
CA GLY A 170 10.54 2.25 -2.69
C GLY A 170 11.88 2.19 -3.40
N SER A 171 11.93 1.48 -4.53
CA SER A 171 13.14 1.46 -5.34
C SER A 171 12.84 1.30 -6.81
N ALA A 172 13.74 1.82 -7.64
CA ALA A 172 13.68 1.72 -9.09
C ALA A 172 15.00 1.21 -9.67
N ILE A 173 14.90 0.51 -10.78
CA ILE A 173 16.03 -0.04 -11.53
C ILE A 173 15.98 0.47 -12.97
N SER A 174 17.16 0.67 -13.58
CA SER A 174 17.24 0.97 -15.00
C SER A 174 16.57 -0.11 -15.84
N LEU A 175 15.80 0.28 -16.84
CA LEU A 175 15.07 -0.61 -17.73
C LEU A 175 15.70 -0.59 -19.13
N PRO A 176 16.66 -1.47 -19.43
CA PRO A 176 17.25 -1.57 -20.77
C PRO A 176 16.26 -2.17 -21.79
N GLY A 177 16.54 -1.98 -23.05
CA GLY A 177 15.77 -2.55 -24.15
C GLY A 177 14.85 -1.55 -24.87
N ARG A 178 14.29 -1.99 -26.02
CA ARG A 178 13.39 -1.18 -26.83
C ARG A 178 11.96 -1.26 -26.28
N ILE A 179 11.42 -0.13 -25.86
CA ILE A 179 9.99 0.07 -25.61
C ILE A 179 9.55 1.17 -26.56
N PRO A 180 8.41 1.02 -27.26
CA PRO A 180 7.92 2.05 -28.17
C PRO A 180 7.94 3.43 -27.52
N PRO A 181 8.37 4.48 -28.21
CA PRO A 181 8.37 5.84 -27.68
C PRO A 181 6.93 6.32 -27.41
N LEU A 182 6.78 7.25 -26.48
CA LEU A 182 5.49 7.93 -26.22
C LEU A 182 5.05 8.75 -27.42
N TYR A 183 6.02 9.39 -28.06
CA TYR A 183 5.86 10.21 -29.28
C TYR A 183 7.09 10.04 -30.18
N LYS A 184 6.96 10.44 -31.44
CA LYS A 184 8.06 10.37 -32.42
C LYS A 184 9.24 11.19 -31.91
N GLY A 185 10.43 10.55 -31.77
CA GLY A 185 11.64 11.20 -31.29
C GLY A 185 11.91 11.10 -29.77
N ASP A 186 11.05 10.43 -29.00
CA ASP A 186 11.29 10.19 -27.57
C ASP A 186 12.45 9.20 -27.37
N THR A 187 13.61 9.69 -27.00
CA THR A 187 14.85 8.93 -26.76
C THR A 187 15.20 8.79 -25.28
N ARG A 188 14.31 9.23 -24.38
CA ARG A 188 14.57 9.25 -22.94
C ARG A 188 14.90 7.85 -22.40
N ASN A 189 15.87 7.82 -21.47
CA ASN A 189 16.17 6.60 -20.72
C ASN A 189 15.00 6.19 -19.85
N LYS A 190 14.96 4.89 -19.52
CA LYS A 190 13.82 4.26 -18.86
C LYS A 190 14.22 3.69 -17.50
N TRP A 191 13.36 3.92 -16.52
CA TRP A 191 13.43 3.31 -15.21
C TRP A 191 12.16 2.52 -14.91
N ARG A 192 12.27 1.52 -14.06
CA ARG A 192 11.15 0.69 -13.66
C ARG A 192 11.13 0.52 -12.15
N GLU A 193 9.95 0.62 -11.58
CA GLU A 193 9.72 0.24 -10.19
C GLU A 193 10.23 -1.18 -9.92
N CYS A 194 11.03 -1.32 -8.87
CA CYS A 194 11.62 -2.60 -8.47
C CYS A 194 10.95 -3.14 -7.20
N ARG A 195 10.83 -2.30 -6.19
CA ARG A 195 10.17 -2.60 -4.92
C ARG A 195 9.35 -1.40 -4.45
N THR A 196 8.17 -1.68 -3.87
CA THR A 196 7.37 -0.71 -3.12
C THR A 196 6.75 -1.45 -1.95
N VAL A 197 7.13 -1.08 -0.75
CA VAL A 197 6.66 -1.70 0.50
C VAL A 197 6.25 -0.60 1.46
N ILE A 198 5.05 -0.74 2.01
CA ILE A 198 4.56 0.06 3.15
C ILE A 198 4.48 -0.89 4.34
N LEU A 199 4.95 -0.44 5.50
CA LEU A 199 4.87 -1.24 6.73
C LEU A 199 3.41 -1.61 7.03
N PRO A 200 3.17 -2.81 7.59
CA PRO A 200 1.83 -3.33 7.80
C PRO A 200 0.90 -2.36 8.54
N ASP A 201 1.42 -1.66 9.54
CA ASP A 201 0.63 -0.73 10.35
C ASP A 201 0.13 0.51 9.59
N PHE A 202 0.73 0.81 8.45
CA PHE A 202 0.38 1.96 7.60
C PHE A 202 -0.27 1.58 6.26
N GLN A 203 -0.60 0.30 6.09
CA GLN A 203 -1.29 -0.17 4.89
C GLN A 203 -2.79 0.20 4.93
N GLY A 204 -3.43 0.22 3.76
CA GLY A 204 -4.85 0.62 3.64
C GLY A 204 -5.11 2.14 3.56
N LEU A 205 -4.15 2.97 3.93
CA LEU A 205 -4.28 4.43 3.94
C LEU A 205 -4.17 5.07 2.54
N GLY A 206 -3.82 4.29 1.52
CA GLY A 206 -3.55 4.78 0.17
C GLY A 206 -2.16 5.42 0.01
N ILE A 207 -1.29 5.28 1.02
CA ILE A 207 0.09 5.80 0.97
C ILE A 207 0.88 5.11 -0.15
N GLY A 208 0.79 3.78 -0.29
CA GLY A 208 1.60 3.03 -1.24
C GLY A 208 1.45 3.46 -2.70
N VAL A 209 0.22 3.70 -3.16
CA VAL A 209 -0.03 4.15 -4.54
C VAL A 209 0.48 5.58 -4.76
N ARG A 210 0.29 6.46 -3.78
CA ARG A 210 0.75 7.85 -3.85
C ARG A 210 2.28 7.95 -3.75
N PHE A 211 2.90 7.15 -2.89
CA PHE A 211 4.34 7.03 -2.78
C PHE A 211 4.96 6.55 -4.11
N SER A 212 4.36 5.53 -4.75
CA SER A 212 4.78 5.08 -6.08
C SER A 212 4.65 6.17 -7.14
N ASN A 213 3.56 6.97 -7.11
CA ASN A 213 3.40 8.10 -8.01
C ASN A 213 4.45 9.20 -7.76
N ALA A 214 4.74 9.52 -6.50
CA ALA A 214 5.76 10.51 -6.16
C ALA A 214 7.15 10.12 -6.65
N ILE A 215 7.50 8.83 -6.53
CA ILE A 215 8.75 8.32 -7.11
C ILE A 215 8.73 8.47 -8.63
N ALA A 216 7.62 8.13 -9.28
CA ALA A 216 7.47 8.26 -10.72
C ALA A 216 7.61 9.71 -11.19
N ASP A 217 7.02 10.67 -10.46
CA ASP A 217 7.16 12.10 -10.73
C ASP A 217 8.61 12.55 -10.68
N ILE A 218 9.40 12.10 -9.68
CA ILE A 218 10.83 12.42 -9.57
C ILE A 218 11.58 11.98 -10.84
N PHE A 219 11.29 10.77 -11.36
CA PHE A 219 11.94 10.29 -12.58
C PHE A 219 11.50 11.06 -13.83
N ILE A 220 10.23 11.45 -13.92
CA ILE A 220 9.74 12.28 -15.03
C ILE A 220 10.39 13.68 -15.00
N GLU A 221 10.50 14.30 -13.82
CA GLU A 221 11.16 15.60 -13.62
C GLU A 221 12.66 15.54 -14.00
N GLU A 222 13.31 14.40 -13.73
CA GLU A 222 14.71 14.15 -14.16
C GLU A 222 14.85 13.82 -15.66
N GLY A 223 13.76 13.84 -16.43
CA GLY A 223 13.78 13.57 -17.87
C GLY A 223 13.79 12.09 -18.25
N TYR A 224 13.39 11.19 -17.36
CA TYR A 224 13.28 9.75 -17.65
C TYR A 224 11.84 9.35 -17.96
N ARG A 225 11.68 8.15 -18.54
CA ARG A 225 10.40 7.44 -18.60
C ARG A 225 10.33 6.46 -17.44
N TYR A 226 9.18 6.33 -16.80
CA TYR A 226 9.01 5.47 -15.64
C TYR A 226 7.95 4.40 -15.86
N PHE A 227 8.26 3.18 -15.50
CA PHE A 227 7.43 2.00 -15.71
C PHE A 227 7.19 1.25 -14.41
N SER A 228 6.09 0.51 -14.37
CA SER A 228 5.82 -0.45 -13.31
C SER A 228 5.32 -1.77 -13.89
N LYS A 229 5.71 -2.86 -13.23
CA LYS A 229 5.15 -4.18 -13.48
C LYS A 229 4.88 -4.87 -12.14
N THR A 230 3.62 -5.14 -11.85
CA THR A 230 3.19 -5.74 -10.59
C THR A 230 2.20 -6.88 -10.83
N ALA A 231 2.22 -7.87 -9.94
CA ALA A 231 1.18 -8.88 -9.83
C ALA A 231 0.22 -8.58 -8.66
N HIS A 232 0.46 -7.51 -7.91
CA HIS A 232 -0.42 -7.08 -6.84
C HIS A 232 -1.69 -6.47 -7.44
N MET A 233 -2.81 -7.15 -7.29
CA MET A 233 -4.09 -6.84 -7.94
C MET A 233 -4.52 -5.39 -7.69
N ARG A 234 -4.62 -4.97 -6.44
CA ARG A 234 -5.06 -3.61 -6.09
C ARG A 234 -4.19 -2.49 -6.66
N MET A 235 -2.86 -2.68 -6.63
CA MET A 235 -1.95 -1.72 -7.23
C MET A 235 -2.11 -1.69 -8.75
N GLY A 236 -2.31 -2.85 -9.36
CA GLY A 236 -2.55 -2.99 -10.79
C GLY A 236 -3.86 -2.36 -11.22
N GLU A 237 -4.96 -2.62 -10.52
CA GLU A 237 -6.29 -2.02 -10.76
C GLU A 237 -6.28 -0.52 -10.56
N TYR A 238 -5.61 -0.04 -9.50
CA TYR A 238 -5.44 1.40 -9.30
C TYR A 238 -4.80 2.06 -10.53
N ARG A 239 -3.70 1.50 -11.04
CA ARG A 239 -3.02 2.04 -12.22
C ARG A 239 -3.83 1.90 -13.49
N GLN A 240 -4.59 0.81 -13.63
CA GLN A 240 -5.47 0.58 -14.77
C GLN A 240 -6.55 1.66 -14.88
N ASN A 241 -7.03 2.17 -13.75
CA ASN A 241 -8.13 3.13 -13.66
C ASN A 241 -7.67 4.57 -13.39
N ASN A 242 -6.34 4.80 -13.30
CA ASN A 242 -5.79 6.11 -12.97
C ASN A 242 -5.19 6.78 -14.22
N PRO A 243 -5.62 8.02 -14.57
CA PRO A 243 -5.15 8.72 -15.77
C PRO A 243 -3.65 9.02 -15.79
N LEU A 244 -2.98 9.00 -14.63
CA LEU A 244 -1.52 9.16 -14.54
C LEU A 244 -0.74 7.97 -15.11
N TRP A 245 -1.41 6.84 -15.36
CA TRP A 245 -0.80 5.61 -15.82
C TRP A 245 -1.41 5.13 -17.13
N ARG A 246 -0.56 4.71 -18.06
CA ARG A 246 -0.95 4.12 -19.34
C ARG A 246 -0.56 2.64 -19.37
N ALA A 247 -1.50 1.78 -19.76
CA ALA A 247 -1.22 0.36 -19.95
C ALA A 247 -0.20 0.17 -21.08
N THR A 248 0.80 -0.71 -20.84
CA THR A 248 1.76 -1.09 -21.88
C THR A 248 1.26 -2.28 -22.69
N ALA A 249 1.90 -2.55 -23.83
CA ALA A 249 1.55 -3.68 -24.69
C ALA A 249 1.67 -5.07 -24.00
N THR A 250 2.31 -5.13 -22.82
CA THR A 250 2.45 -6.36 -22.01
C THR A 250 1.51 -6.42 -20.81
N ASN A 251 0.59 -5.44 -20.68
CA ASN A 251 -0.38 -5.40 -19.60
C ASN A 251 -1.34 -6.60 -19.67
N LEU A 252 -1.66 -7.20 -18.52
CA LEU A 252 -2.56 -8.34 -18.37
C LEU A 252 -2.18 -9.57 -19.22
N LYS A 253 -0.93 -9.66 -19.66
CA LYS A 253 -0.45 -10.83 -20.42
C LYS A 253 0.12 -11.88 -19.47
N ASP A 254 -0.19 -13.14 -19.78
CA ASP A 254 0.39 -14.30 -19.13
C ASP A 254 1.90 -14.37 -19.41
N ARG A 255 2.67 -14.45 -18.34
CA ARG A 255 4.13 -14.50 -18.39
C ARG A 255 4.66 -15.76 -19.10
N ALA A 256 3.94 -16.88 -19.01
CA ALA A 256 4.31 -18.14 -19.63
C ALA A 256 4.32 -18.06 -21.16
N LYS A 257 3.37 -17.33 -21.76
CA LYS A 257 3.29 -17.16 -23.21
C LYS A 257 4.37 -16.27 -23.79
N SER A 258 4.94 -15.35 -22.99
CA SER A 258 6.00 -14.45 -23.46
C SER A 258 7.40 -15.07 -23.44
N GLN A 259 7.63 -16.09 -22.63
CA GLN A 259 8.94 -16.76 -22.52
C GLN A 259 9.20 -17.83 -23.59
N ARG A 260 8.17 -18.29 -24.30
CA ARG A 260 8.34 -19.30 -25.38
C ARG A 260 9.11 -18.81 -26.61
N ARG A 261 9.55 -17.55 -26.66
CA ARG A 261 10.29 -16.97 -27.79
C ARG A 261 11.80 -16.84 -27.62
N SER A 262 12.39 -17.17 -26.48
CA SER A 262 13.85 -17.23 -26.34
C SER A 262 14.29 -18.64 -26.06
N LYS A 263 14.65 -19.38 -27.12
CA LYS A 263 15.51 -20.57 -27.02
C LYS A 263 16.89 -20.10 -26.58
N LYS A 264 17.16 -20.05 -25.29
CA LYS A 264 18.47 -20.19 -24.67
C LYS A 264 18.28 -20.86 -23.32
N GLU A 265 18.54 -22.13 -23.29
CA GLU A 265 18.78 -22.97 -22.13
C GLU A 265 19.91 -22.35 -21.33
N GLN A 266 19.61 -21.88 -20.12
CA GLN A 266 20.56 -21.74 -18.99
C GLN A 266 20.09 -20.82 -17.89
N TRP A 267 18.82 -20.95 -17.43
CA TRP A 267 18.40 -20.39 -16.14
C TRP A 267 17.46 -21.38 -15.45
N HIS A 268 18.01 -22.56 -15.13
CA HIS A 268 17.37 -23.49 -14.20
C HIS A 268 17.51 -22.93 -12.79
N HIS A 269 16.43 -22.59 -12.17
CA HIS A 269 16.09 -22.43 -10.74
C HIS A 269 15.21 -21.21 -10.44
N MET A 270 14.28 -20.86 -11.29
CA MET A 270 13.14 -20.06 -10.84
C MET A 270 11.89 -20.92 -10.93
N SER A 271 11.28 -21.24 -9.81
CA SER A 271 9.97 -21.88 -9.78
C SER A 271 8.99 -21.01 -10.57
N LEU A 272 8.58 -21.53 -11.70
CA LEU A 272 7.69 -20.89 -12.66
C LEU A 272 6.26 -21.04 -12.16
N ASP A 273 5.79 -20.09 -11.39
CA ASP A 273 4.35 -19.87 -11.27
C ASP A 273 3.88 -19.27 -12.62
N THR A 274 3.55 -20.17 -13.55
CA THR A 274 3.36 -19.89 -14.97
C THR A 274 2.03 -19.22 -15.28
N LYS A 275 1.12 -19.09 -14.29
CA LYS A 275 -0.24 -18.55 -14.48
C LYS A 275 -0.41 -17.13 -13.97
N ARG A 276 0.65 -16.45 -13.54
CA ARG A 276 0.56 -15.17 -12.90
C ARG A 276 0.34 -14.04 -13.89
N ILE A 277 -0.86 -13.48 -13.91
CA ILE A 277 -1.19 -12.26 -14.64
C ILE A 277 -0.45 -11.07 -14.01
N CYS A 278 0.21 -10.26 -14.85
CA CYS A 278 0.91 -9.07 -14.41
C CYS A 278 0.30 -7.82 -15.04
N TYR A 279 0.05 -6.83 -14.20
CA TYR A 279 -0.25 -5.46 -14.63
C TYR A 279 1.04 -4.76 -15.03
N SER A 280 1.04 -4.11 -16.18
CA SER A 280 2.21 -3.42 -16.73
C SER A 280 1.82 -2.05 -17.26
N HIS A 281 2.37 -1.00 -16.65
CA HIS A 281 1.99 0.39 -16.95
C HIS A 281 3.21 1.28 -17.08
N GLU A 282 3.06 2.35 -17.84
CA GLU A 282 3.96 3.48 -17.92
C GLU A 282 3.32 4.68 -17.22
N TYR A 283 4.08 5.35 -16.39
CA TYR A 283 3.65 6.60 -15.76
C TYR A 283 3.82 7.75 -16.76
N ILE A 284 2.74 8.47 -17.03
CA ILE A 284 2.71 9.59 -17.98
C ILE A 284 2.65 10.95 -17.30
N GLY A 285 2.39 10.95 -15.98
CA GLY A 285 2.26 12.17 -15.18
C GLY A 285 0.89 12.85 -15.36
N PRO A 286 0.67 13.93 -14.62
CA PRO A 286 -0.54 14.73 -14.76
C PRO A 286 -0.49 15.58 -16.04
N ASP A 287 -1.56 15.54 -16.82
CA ASP A 287 -1.74 16.42 -17.98
C ASP A 287 -1.93 17.90 -17.59
N ASN A 288 -2.16 18.18 -16.32
CA ASN A 288 -2.46 19.49 -15.76
C ASN A 288 -1.54 19.86 -14.59
N LYS A 289 -1.04 21.09 -14.60
CA LYS A 289 -0.25 21.73 -13.54
C LYS A 289 -1.00 21.88 -12.20
N SER A 290 -2.26 21.49 -12.11
CA SER A 290 -3.09 21.53 -10.89
C SER A 290 -2.95 20.29 -10.00
N TYR A 291 -2.08 19.36 -10.34
CA TYR A 291 -1.75 18.23 -9.47
C TYR A 291 -0.90 18.72 -8.30
N ASP A 292 -1.56 18.95 -7.17
CA ASP A 292 -0.86 19.27 -5.92
C ASP A 292 -0.58 17.96 -5.19
N PRO A 293 0.70 17.53 -5.14
CA PRO A 293 1.04 16.28 -4.46
C PRO A 293 0.82 16.43 -2.96
N VAL A 294 0.07 15.50 -2.38
CA VAL A 294 -0.14 15.41 -0.92
C VAL A 294 1.15 14.97 -0.18
N TRP A 295 2.31 15.16 -0.79
CA TRP A 295 3.63 14.84 -0.26
C TRP A 295 4.65 15.89 -0.65
N ILE A 296 5.64 16.07 0.23
CA ILE A 296 6.80 16.91 0.00
C ILE A 296 7.95 16.03 -0.51
N LYS A 297 8.48 16.34 -1.69
CA LYS A 297 9.66 15.69 -2.23
C LYS A 297 10.91 16.38 -1.65
N LYS A 298 11.83 15.61 -1.07
CA LYS A 298 13.14 16.11 -0.62
C LYS A 298 14.26 15.25 -1.19
N GLU A 299 15.41 15.87 -1.44
CA GLU A 299 16.48 15.27 -2.24
C GLU A 299 17.25 14.15 -1.54
N GLU A 300 17.50 14.24 -0.23
CA GLU A 300 18.22 13.20 0.53
C GLU A 300 17.69 13.03 1.94
N TYR A 301 17.62 11.79 2.35
CA TYR A 301 17.36 11.38 3.72
C TYR A 301 18.58 10.61 4.25
N LYS A 302 19.21 11.13 5.29
CA LYS A 302 20.34 10.46 5.96
C LYS A 302 19.80 9.62 7.11
N GLN A 303 20.25 8.38 7.21
CA GLN A 303 19.79 7.42 8.23
C GLN A 303 20.03 7.94 9.66
N ASN A 304 21.04 8.77 9.87
CA ASN A 304 21.36 9.41 11.15
C ASN A 304 20.26 10.36 11.64
N ASP A 305 19.41 10.88 10.73
CA ASP A 305 18.32 11.78 11.11
C ASP A 305 17.13 11.04 11.76
N LEU A 306 17.04 9.70 11.62
CA LEU A 306 16.02 8.86 12.26
C LEU A 306 16.36 8.49 13.70
N PHE A 307 17.65 8.36 13.99
CA PHE A 307 18.13 7.87 15.27
C PHE A 307 18.88 8.96 16.00
N GLY A 308 18.32 10.18 16.08
CA GLY A 308 18.91 11.35 16.67
C GLY A 308 20.06 11.01 17.60
N GLU A 309 21.21 11.64 17.45
CA GLU A 309 22.39 11.41 18.27
C GLU A 309 21.98 11.31 19.74
N GLN A 310 21.99 10.06 20.28
CA GLN A 310 22.00 9.86 21.71
C GLN A 310 23.40 10.24 22.18
N THR A 311 23.61 11.52 22.46
CA THR A 311 24.71 12.00 23.30
C THR A 311 24.29 11.94 24.76
#